data_a3128a8e750c6c74ed3f1a3f92f400ba
#
_entry.id   a3128a8e750c6c74ed3f1a3f92f400ba
#
_cell.length_a   1.000
_cell.length_b   1.000
_cell.length_c   1.000
_cell.angle_alpha   90.00
_cell.angle_beta   90.00
_cell.angle_gamma   90.00
#
_symmetry.space_group_name_H-M   'P 1'
#
loop_
_entity.id
_entity.type
_entity.pdbx_description
1 polymer ?
#
loop_
_entity_poly.entity_id
_entity_poly.type
_entity_poly.pdbx_seq_one_letter_code
_entity_poly.pdbx_strand_id
1 'polypeptide(L)'
;MSIEQAIAGSKYESWIVLPVEFDPTRNTQHFQLKGELFQSDQRDASLIVEPFQAYSGIASQPETTKAQHAQVIADALKSIQEGRLTKVVVSCIKHETRSSKSLDEIFKQLIENYPNAFVFALNHPQHGVWMGATPELLLRKEGQHFQTVSLAGTQSYTANNEIIWSDKLKQEQSVVTDFIIESIRDCAAKQVTINGPFTSYAGPLAHLKTEIRFTGEMTSHEIIKNLQPTPAICGVPREEAMKFIETHSNFDRRLYAGRMGLVMPDNRELHFVTLRCMQVFSDHFEIHVGGGIVAQSNAEEEWNETEMKASVLRTFLH
;
A
#
# COMPACT_ATOMS: atom_id res chain seq x y z
N MET A 1 9.98 17.60 1.18
CA MET A 1 9.15 18.03 2.34
C MET A 1 8.70 16.76 3.02
N SER A 2 9.01 16.58 4.30
CA SER A 2 8.53 15.42 5.08
C SER A 2 7.00 15.54 5.26
N ILE A 3 6.35 14.43 5.61
CA ILE A 3 4.91 14.44 5.99
C ILE A 3 4.69 15.45 7.13
N GLU A 4 5.65 15.59 8.04
CA GLU A 4 5.67 16.58 9.12
C GLU A 4 5.58 18.03 8.64
N GLN A 5 6.24 18.39 7.53
CA GLN A 5 6.16 19.74 6.94
C GLN A 5 4.82 20.02 6.25
N ALA A 6 4.08 18.97 5.84
CA ALA A 6 2.77 19.14 5.23
C ALA A 6 1.66 19.42 6.26
N ILE A 7 1.90 19.12 7.53
CA ILE A 7 0.91 19.19 8.61
C ILE A 7 1.19 20.38 9.57
N ALA A 8 2.23 21.18 9.34
CA ALA A 8 2.64 22.24 10.24
C ALA A 8 1.60 23.38 10.39
N GLY A 9 0.99 23.47 11.55
CA GLY A 9 0.37 24.65 12.17
C GLY A 9 -1.09 24.92 11.86
N SER A 10 -2.02 24.29 12.51
CA SER A 10 -3.29 24.82 13.04
C SER A 10 -4.31 23.70 13.34
N LYS A 11 -5.34 23.95 14.16
CA LYS A 11 -6.51 23.09 14.27
C LYS A 11 -7.23 23.07 12.93
N TYR A 12 -7.24 21.95 12.24
CA TYR A 12 -7.96 21.79 10.98
C TYR A 12 -9.09 20.76 11.13
N GLU A 13 -10.26 21.06 10.64
CA GLU A 13 -11.22 20.04 10.28
C GLU A 13 -10.65 19.31 9.07
N SER A 14 -10.28 18.05 9.23
CA SER A 14 -9.76 17.21 8.15
C SER A 14 -10.75 16.14 7.79
N TRP A 15 -10.82 15.82 6.49
CA TRP A 15 -11.56 14.68 6.02
C TRP A 15 -10.60 13.51 5.81
N ILE A 16 -10.82 12.40 6.48
CA ILE A 16 -10.13 11.15 6.16
C ILE A 16 -10.97 10.45 5.10
N VAL A 17 -10.43 10.35 3.89
CA VAL A 17 -11.03 9.54 2.84
C VAL A 17 -10.55 8.12 3.06
N LEU A 18 -11.41 7.27 3.58
CA LEU A 18 -11.15 5.85 3.64
C LEU A 18 -11.53 5.24 2.31
N PRO A 19 -10.62 4.56 1.70
CA PRO A 19 -10.91 3.90 0.46
C PRO A 19 -11.55 2.57 0.73
N VAL A 20 -12.20 2.20 -0.26
CA VAL A 20 -12.83 0.92 -0.39
C VAL A 20 -12.08 0.19 -1.47
N GLU A 21 -11.98 -1.07 -1.29
CA GLU A 21 -11.67 -2.12 -2.26
C GLU A 21 -10.66 -1.84 -3.39
N PHE A 22 -9.93 -2.89 -3.69
CA PHE A 22 -9.02 -3.02 -4.81
C PHE A 22 -9.68 -2.78 -6.18
N ASP A 23 -10.97 -3.10 -6.32
CA ASP A 23 -11.72 -3.01 -7.58
C ASP A 23 -12.48 -1.68 -7.71
N PRO A 24 -12.02 -0.75 -8.57
CA PRO A 24 -12.70 0.53 -8.80
C PRO A 24 -14.01 0.39 -9.60
N THR A 25 -14.31 -0.79 -10.18
CA THR A 25 -15.54 -1.01 -10.96
C THR A 25 -16.70 -1.42 -10.07
N ARG A 26 -16.45 -1.97 -8.90
CA ARG A 26 -17.47 -2.20 -7.89
C ARG A 26 -17.92 -0.85 -7.36
N ASN A 27 -19.23 -0.65 -7.27
CA ASN A 27 -19.86 0.59 -6.78
C ASN A 27 -19.58 0.76 -5.29
N THR A 28 -18.33 1.08 -4.98
CA THR A 28 -17.78 1.12 -3.64
C THR A 28 -18.16 2.44 -2.98
N GLN A 29 -18.83 2.36 -1.85
CA GLN A 29 -19.11 3.53 -1.04
C GLN A 29 -17.78 4.08 -0.51
N HIS A 30 -17.43 5.28 -0.93
CA HIS A 30 -16.31 6.00 -0.32
C HIS A 30 -16.74 6.42 1.09
N PHE A 31 -16.09 5.87 2.10
CA PHE A 31 -16.31 6.34 3.45
C PHE A 31 -15.52 7.62 3.66
N GLN A 32 -16.22 8.67 4.06
CA GLN A 32 -15.60 9.90 4.50
C GLN A 32 -15.83 10.02 6.00
N LEU A 33 -14.76 10.01 6.76
CA LEU A 33 -14.79 10.33 8.17
C LEU A 33 -14.39 11.79 8.32
N LYS A 34 -15.28 12.59 8.91
CA LYS A 34 -14.93 13.94 9.35
C LYS A 34 -14.30 13.85 10.72
N GLY A 35 -13.12 14.41 10.86
CA GLY A 35 -12.38 14.39 12.12
C GLY A 35 -11.63 15.69 12.36
N GLU A 36 -11.15 15.87 13.56
CA GLU A 36 -10.21 16.93 13.90
C GLU A 36 -8.78 16.40 13.64
N LEU A 37 -7.96 17.22 12.97
CA LEU A 37 -6.53 16.94 12.82
C LEU A 37 -5.79 17.55 14.01
N PHE A 38 -5.22 16.69 14.84
CA PHE A 38 -4.30 17.11 15.89
C PHE A 38 -2.87 16.96 15.37
N GLN A 39 -2.12 18.05 15.39
CA GLN A 39 -0.68 17.97 15.21
C GLN A 39 -0.04 17.86 16.59
N SER A 40 0.75 16.81 16.77
CA SER A 40 1.63 16.69 17.92
C SER A 40 3.07 16.92 17.46
N ASP A 41 3.75 17.90 18.05
CA ASP A 41 5.19 18.12 17.87
C ASP A 41 6.01 17.01 18.56
N GLN A 42 5.35 16.26 19.44
CA GLN A 42 5.85 15.03 20.04
C GLN A 42 5.08 13.88 19.38
N ARG A 43 5.76 12.82 18.99
CA ARG A 43 5.17 11.56 18.52
C ARG A 43 4.44 10.87 19.66
N ASP A 44 3.40 11.51 20.15
CA ASP A 44 2.64 11.08 21.30
C ASP A 44 1.44 10.25 20.87
N ALA A 45 1.60 8.93 20.96
CA ALA A 45 0.52 7.98 20.69
C ALA A 45 -0.57 7.98 21.78
N SER A 46 -0.43 8.77 22.85
CA SER A 46 -1.46 8.90 23.89
C SER A 46 -2.75 9.57 23.42
N LEU A 47 -2.76 10.11 22.19
CA LEU A 47 -3.96 10.65 21.53
C LEU A 47 -4.92 9.57 21.00
N ILE A 48 -4.60 8.28 21.11
CA ILE A 48 -5.55 7.20 20.83
C ILE A 48 -6.49 7.08 22.03
N VAL A 49 -7.58 7.82 21.97
CA VAL A 49 -8.45 8.13 23.11
C VAL A 49 -9.38 6.99 23.52
N GLU A 50 -9.56 5.98 22.67
CA GLU A 50 -10.47 4.86 22.97
C GLU A 50 -9.77 3.52 22.70
N PRO A 51 -9.93 2.54 23.60
CA PRO A 51 -9.39 1.21 23.36
C PRO A 51 -10.01 0.63 22.08
N PHE A 52 -9.18 0.14 21.18
CA PHE A 52 -9.64 -0.55 19.97
C PHE A 52 -10.47 -1.77 20.38
N GLN A 53 -11.79 -1.69 20.22
CA GLN A 53 -12.68 -2.83 20.39
C GLN A 53 -12.76 -3.59 19.09
N ALA A 54 -12.49 -4.89 19.12
CA ALA A 54 -12.73 -5.75 17.98
C ALA A 54 -14.24 -5.80 17.71
N TYR A 55 -14.67 -5.42 16.50
CA TYR A 55 -16.06 -5.56 16.10
C TYR A 55 -16.39 -7.05 15.90
N SER A 56 -17.36 -7.57 16.65
CA SER A 56 -17.91 -8.89 16.43
C SER A 56 -18.76 -8.88 15.15
N GLY A 57 -18.43 -9.67 14.17
CA GLY A 57 -19.21 -9.81 12.94
C GLY A 57 -18.42 -9.84 11.65
N ILE A 58 -17.14 -9.48 11.69
CA ILE A 58 -16.25 -9.64 10.54
C ILE A 58 -15.56 -11.00 10.65
N ALA A 59 -15.85 -11.86 9.67
CA ALA A 59 -15.25 -13.19 9.64
C ALA A 59 -13.76 -13.12 9.31
N SER A 60 -12.95 -13.85 10.07
CA SER A 60 -11.56 -14.10 9.71
C SER A 60 -11.48 -14.90 8.40
N GLN A 61 -10.44 -14.64 7.64
CA GLN A 61 -10.14 -15.34 6.40
C GLN A 61 -9.06 -16.39 6.64
N PRO A 62 -9.03 -17.49 5.87
CA PRO A 62 -8.03 -18.53 6.07
C PRO A 62 -6.62 -18.03 5.74
N GLU A 63 -5.64 -18.49 6.51
CA GLU A 63 -4.24 -18.29 6.17
C GLU A 63 -3.92 -18.96 4.83
N THR A 64 -3.16 -18.28 3.98
CA THR A 64 -2.72 -18.82 2.70
C THR A 64 -1.54 -19.76 2.91
N THR A 65 -1.68 -21.01 2.53
CA THR A 65 -0.57 -21.97 2.58
C THR A 65 0.44 -21.74 1.47
N LYS A 66 1.69 -22.18 1.71
CA LYS A 66 2.76 -22.11 0.69
C LYS A 66 2.37 -22.84 -0.60
N ALA A 67 1.67 -23.97 -0.49
CA ALA A 67 1.20 -24.74 -1.63
C ALA A 67 0.13 -23.98 -2.46
N GLN A 68 -0.83 -23.35 -1.80
CA GLN A 68 -1.83 -22.52 -2.48
C GLN A 68 -1.18 -21.32 -3.19
N HIS A 69 -0.25 -20.63 -2.52
CA HIS A 69 0.48 -19.53 -3.12
C HIS A 69 1.30 -19.97 -4.34
N ALA A 70 2.01 -21.09 -4.25
CA ALA A 70 2.78 -21.66 -5.36
C ALA A 70 1.89 -22.03 -6.56
N GLN A 71 0.68 -22.56 -6.32
CA GLN A 71 -0.27 -22.87 -7.39
C GLN A 71 -0.69 -21.58 -8.13
N VAL A 72 -1.05 -20.54 -7.40
CA VAL A 72 -1.44 -19.25 -8.03
C VAL A 72 -0.28 -18.64 -8.83
N ILE A 73 0.96 -18.77 -8.35
CA ILE A 73 2.15 -18.34 -9.12
C ILE A 73 2.31 -19.15 -10.40
N ALA A 74 2.11 -20.47 -10.36
CA ALA A 74 2.18 -21.31 -11.55
C ALA A 74 1.14 -20.89 -12.61
N ASP A 75 -0.10 -20.60 -12.18
CA ASP A 75 -1.16 -20.10 -13.06
C ASP A 75 -0.85 -18.71 -13.62
N ALA A 76 -0.23 -17.84 -12.82
CA ALA A 76 0.25 -16.52 -13.25
C ALA A 76 1.35 -16.64 -14.31
N LEU A 77 2.35 -17.48 -14.07
CA LEU A 77 3.43 -17.74 -15.04
C LEU A 77 2.91 -18.31 -16.35
N LYS A 78 1.93 -19.23 -16.28
CA LYS A 78 1.26 -19.75 -17.48
C LYS A 78 0.56 -18.63 -18.26
N SER A 79 -0.17 -17.74 -17.57
CA SER A 79 -0.85 -16.61 -18.21
C SER A 79 0.14 -15.62 -18.84
N ILE A 80 1.32 -15.45 -18.23
CA ILE A 80 2.41 -14.63 -18.78
C ILE A 80 3.04 -15.30 -20.01
N GLN A 81 3.29 -16.62 -19.99
CA GLN A 81 3.81 -17.37 -21.13
C GLN A 81 2.84 -17.35 -22.33
N GLU A 82 1.55 -17.37 -22.08
CA GLU A 82 0.50 -17.24 -23.10
C GLU A 82 0.32 -15.81 -23.62
N GLY A 83 1.08 -14.83 -23.10
CA GLY A 83 1.02 -13.43 -23.52
C GLY A 83 -0.22 -12.66 -23.04
N ARG A 84 -1.02 -13.23 -22.13
CA ARG A 84 -2.20 -12.57 -21.56
C ARG A 84 -1.82 -11.53 -20.51
N LEU A 85 -0.73 -11.77 -19.79
CA LEU A 85 -0.20 -10.91 -18.75
C LEU A 85 1.29 -10.64 -19.01
N THR A 86 1.75 -9.45 -18.62
CA THR A 86 3.17 -9.13 -18.50
C THR A 86 3.61 -9.19 -17.02
N LYS A 87 2.71 -8.80 -16.15
CA LYS A 87 2.90 -8.79 -14.68
C LYS A 87 1.55 -8.99 -14.00
N VAL A 88 1.55 -9.70 -12.85
CA VAL A 88 0.40 -9.71 -11.94
C VAL A 88 0.87 -9.78 -10.49
N VAL A 89 0.16 -9.12 -9.58
CA VAL A 89 0.46 -9.17 -8.15
C VAL A 89 -0.34 -10.28 -7.48
N VAL A 90 0.37 -11.31 -7.03
CA VAL A 90 -0.19 -12.40 -6.22
C VAL A 90 -0.07 -12.02 -4.76
N SER A 91 -1.18 -12.10 -4.03
CA SER A 91 -1.26 -11.75 -2.61
C SER A 91 -1.54 -12.98 -1.77
N CYS A 92 -1.23 -12.89 -0.48
CA CYS A 92 -1.57 -13.91 0.51
C CYS A 92 -1.84 -13.26 1.88
N ILE A 93 -2.53 -14.01 2.74
CA ILE A 93 -2.75 -13.68 4.15
C ILE A 93 -1.85 -14.56 5.00
N LYS A 94 -1.16 -13.94 5.97
CA LYS A 94 -0.38 -14.61 7.01
C LYS A 94 -1.08 -14.39 8.34
N HIS A 95 -1.27 -15.43 9.11
CA HIS A 95 -1.78 -15.32 10.47
C HIS A 95 -0.64 -15.13 11.47
N GLU A 96 -0.90 -14.32 12.48
CA GLU A 96 0.00 -14.15 13.62
C GLU A 96 -0.83 -14.11 14.89
N THR A 97 -0.52 -14.97 15.85
CA THR A 97 -1.26 -15.04 17.13
C THR A 97 -1.05 -13.75 17.91
N ARG A 98 -2.12 -13.24 18.52
CA ARG A 98 -1.99 -12.08 19.40
C ARG A 98 -1.17 -12.40 20.64
N SER A 99 -0.23 -11.53 20.95
CA SER A 99 0.45 -11.49 22.24
C SER A 99 -0.35 -10.68 23.28
N SER A 100 0.21 -10.51 24.45
CA SER A 100 -0.34 -9.61 25.50
C SER A 100 -0.14 -8.12 25.21
N LYS A 101 0.59 -7.79 24.14
CA LYS A 101 0.88 -6.38 23.77
C LYS A 101 -0.41 -5.68 23.34
N SER A 102 -0.62 -4.47 23.84
CA SER A 102 -1.79 -3.67 23.46
C SER A 102 -1.66 -3.14 22.03
N LEU A 103 -2.79 -2.82 21.40
CA LEU A 103 -2.77 -2.23 20.05
C LEU A 103 -2.14 -0.83 20.06
N ASP A 104 -2.26 -0.09 21.15
CA ASP A 104 -1.65 1.23 21.33
C ASP A 104 -0.13 1.13 21.34
N GLU A 105 0.43 0.14 22.03
CA GLU A 105 1.88 -0.13 22.03
C GLU A 105 2.38 -0.50 20.63
N ILE A 106 1.65 -1.35 19.90
CA ILE A 106 1.97 -1.72 18.52
C ILE A 106 1.95 -0.48 17.62
N PHE A 107 0.90 0.33 17.73
CA PHE A 107 0.76 1.55 16.92
C PHE A 107 1.87 2.56 17.20
N LYS A 108 2.21 2.77 18.48
CA LYS A 108 3.32 3.63 18.88
C LYS A 108 4.64 3.17 18.27
N GLN A 109 4.92 1.87 18.31
CA GLN A 109 6.13 1.32 17.71
C GLN A 109 6.16 1.50 16.20
N LEU A 110 5.01 1.37 15.50
CA LEU A 110 4.93 1.66 14.07
C LEU A 110 5.26 3.13 13.76
N ILE A 111 4.74 4.09 14.53
CA ILE A 111 5.06 5.51 14.37
C ILE A 111 6.55 5.78 14.60
N GLU A 112 7.14 5.20 15.63
CA GLU A 112 8.55 5.41 15.96
C GLU A 112 9.51 4.83 14.90
N ASN A 113 9.16 3.68 14.33
CA ASN A 113 10.04 2.95 13.41
C ASN A 113 9.82 3.29 11.93
N TYR A 114 8.67 3.87 11.58
CA TYR A 114 8.35 4.23 10.19
C TYR A 114 8.06 5.73 10.01
N PRO A 115 9.03 6.62 10.30
CA PRO A 115 8.83 8.07 10.26
C PRO A 115 8.53 8.62 8.86
N ASN A 116 8.84 7.85 7.82
CA ASN A 116 8.63 8.23 6.41
C ASN A 116 7.43 7.53 5.77
N ALA A 117 6.64 6.77 6.54
CA ALA A 117 5.45 6.10 6.08
C ALA A 117 4.19 6.81 6.59
N PHE A 118 3.08 6.57 5.91
CA PHE A 118 1.77 6.90 6.45
C PHE A 118 1.34 5.78 7.40
N VAL A 119 1.49 6.03 8.70
CA VAL A 119 1.07 5.09 9.75
C VAL A 119 -0.38 5.36 10.09
N PHE A 120 -1.19 4.31 10.12
CA PHE A 120 -2.62 4.43 10.38
C PHE A 120 -3.13 3.33 11.30
N ALA A 121 -4.17 3.67 12.03
CA ALA A 121 -5.04 2.74 12.74
C ALA A 121 -6.49 3.14 12.48
N LEU A 122 -7.30 2.18 12.05
CA LEU A 122 -8.70 2.36 11.71
C LEU A 122 -9.54 1.40 12.54
N ASN A 123 -10.63 1.90 13.09
CA ASN A 123 -11.68 1.09 13.70
C ASN A 123 -13.02 1.44 13.05
N HIS A 124 -13.56 0.51 12.25
CA HIS A 124 -14.78 0.78 11.47
C HIS A 124 -15.78 -0.38 11.59
N PRO A 125 -17.08 -0.11 11.83
CA PRO A 125 -18.08 -1.16 12.05
C PRO A 125 -18.19 -2.20 10.95
N GLN A 126 -17.99 -1.81 9.68
CA GLN A 126 -18.12 -2.69 8.51
C GLN A 126 -16.78 -3.29 8.06
N HIS A 127 -15.65 -2.70 8.45
CA HIS A 127 -14.32 -3.15 8.01
C HIS A 127 -13.48 -3.72 9.15
N GLY A 128 -13.91 -3.56 10.40
CA GLY A 128 -13.15 -3.99 11.57
C GLY A 128 -11.97 -3.07 11.90
N VAL A 129 -11.03 -3.61 12.64
CA VAL A 129 -9.82 -2.90 13.04
C VAL A 129 -8.70 -3.20 12.06
N TRP A 130 -8.10 -2.13 11.52
CA TRP A 130 -6.95 -2.20 10.61
C TRP A 130 -5.82 -1.34 11.14
N MET A 131 -4.58 -1.80 10.95
CA MET A 131 -3.38 -1.07 11.32
C MET A 131 -2.28 -1.31 10.30
N GLY A 132 -1.45 -0.28 10.06
CA GLY A 132 -0.35 -0.43 9.12
C GLY A 132 0.53 0.80 8.98
N ALA A 133 1.58 0.64 8.17
CA ALA A 133 2.56 1.69 7.86
C ALA A 133 2.94 1.63 6.37
N THR A 134 2.17 2.32 5.53
CA THR A 134 2.38 2.29 4.09
C THR A 134 3.38 3.34 3.61
N PRO A 135 4.42 2.95 2.85
CA PRO A 135 5.36 3.89 2.26
C PRO A 135 4.90 4.44 0.90
N GLU A 136 3.82 3.90 0.32
CA GLU A 136 3.46 4.12 -1.08
C GLU A 136 2.48 5.29 -1.24
N LEU A 137 3.02 6.45 -1.61
CA LEU A 137 2.23 7.62 -1.98
C LEU A 137 1.58 7.38 -3.35
N LEU A 138 0.24 7.33 -3.38
CA LEU A 138 -0.52 7.25 -4.63
C LEU A 138 -0.62 8.62 -5.31
N LEU A 139 -0.98 9.65 -4.54
CA LEU A 139 -1.11 11.01 -5.04
C LEU A 139 -0.99 12.03 -3.90
N ARG A 140 -0.21 13.08 -4.12
CA ARG A 140 -0.21 14.32 -3.36
C ARG A 140 -0.68 15.44 -4.26
N LYS A 141 -1.53 16.31 -3.75
CA LYS A 141 -2.02 17.50 -4.43
C LYS A 141 -1.85 18.72 -3.54
N GLU A 142 -1.32 19.79 -4.15
CA GLU A 142 -1.22 21.13 -3.58
C GLU A 142 -1.60 22.16 -4.67
N GLY A 143 -2.83 22.65 -4.63
CA GLY A 143 -3.37 23.47 -5.71
C GLY A 143 -3.38 22.73 -7.05
N GLN A 144 -2.64 23.22 -8.03
CA GLN A 144 -2.46 22.59 -9.36
C GLN A 144 -1.19 21.72 -9.47
N HIS A 145 -0.46 21.52 -8.39
CA HIS A 145 0.76 20.72 -8.33
C HIS A 145 0.42 19.32 -7.79
N PHE A 146 0.90 18.33 -8.50
CA PHE A 146 0.71 16.92 -8.16
C PHE A 146 2.03 16.20 -8.05
N GLN A 147 2.06 15.20 -7.18
CA GLN A 147 3.18 14.27 -7.05
C GLN A 147 2.65 12.85 -6.84
N THR A 148 3.24 11.91 -7.55
CA THR A 148 3.06 10.46 -7.32
C THR A 148 4.41 9.77 -7.26
N VAL A 149 4.43 8.51 -6.86
CA VAL A 149 5.64 7.71 -6.85
C VAL A 149 5.41 6.36 -7.52
N SER A 150 6.43 5.89 -8.21
CA SER A 150 6.56 4.49 -8.60
C SER A 150 7.46 3.81 -7.57
N LEU A 151 6.94 2.81 -6.88
CA LEU A 151 7.68 2.05 -5.86
C LEU A 151 7.51 0.56 -6.14
N ALA A 152 8.57 -0.08 -6.64
CA ALA A 152 8.59 -1.51 -6.93
C ALA A 152 10.02 -2.06 -6.82
N GLY A 153 10.15 -3.38 -6.88
CA GLY A 153 11.40 -4.03 -6.55
C GLY A 153 11.68 -3.96 -5.04
N THR A 154 11.86 -5.12 -4.44
CA THR A 154 12.09 -5.22 -2.98
C THR A 154 13.26 -6.15 -2.71
N GLN A 155 14.15 -5.74 -1.82
CA GLN A 155 15.16 -6.65 -1.25
C GLN A 155 15.48 -6.27 0.19
N SER A 156 15.99 -7.22 0.95
CA SER A 156 16.48 -6.99 2.31
C SER A 156 17.71 -6.08 2.29
N TYR A 157 17.84 -5.26 3.32
CA TYR A 157 18.93 -4.31 3.49
C TYR A 157 19.58 -4.49 4.86
N THR A 158 20.90 -4.45 4.87
CA THR A 158 21.72 -4.31 6.08
C THR A 158 22.68 -3.14 5.88
N ALA A 159 22.87 -2.32 6.92
CA ALA A 159 23.59 -1.05 6.85
C ALA A 159 25.02 -1.12 6.28
N ASN A 160 25.62 -2.31 6.24
CA ASN A 160 27.00 -2.52 5.80
C ASN A 160 27.13 -3.01 4.35
N ASN A 161 26.03 -3.25 3.64
CA ASN A 161 26.06 -3.80 2.29
C ASN A 161 25.58 -2.79 1.26
N GLU A 162 26.34 -2.62 0.19
CA GLU A 162 25.89 -1.89 -0.99
C GLU A 162 24.73 -2.66 -1.66
N ILE A 163 23.66 -1.94 -2.01
CA ILE A 163 22.52 -2.52 -2.67
C ILE A 163 22.76 -2.59 -4.17
N ILE A 164 22.83 -3.81 -4.70
CA ILE A 164 22.91 -4.08 -6.14
C ILE A 164 21.53 -4.55 -6.62
N TRP A 165 20.93 -3.79 -7.52
CA TRP A 165 19.63 -4.10 -8.09
C TRP A 165 19.77 -5.02 -9.30
N SER A 166 19.10 -6.17 -9.27
CA SER A 166 19.02 -7.08 -10.43
C SER A 166 18.18 -6.47 -11.56
N ASP A 167 18.42 -6.96 -12.78
CA ASP A 167 17.67 -6.50 -13.95
C ASP A 167 16.16 -6.84 -13.83
N LYS A 168 15.81 -7.96 -13.19
CA LYS A 168 14.42 -8.32 -12.85
C LYS A 168 13.75 -7.21 -12.05
N LEU A 169 14.38 -6.73 -10.96
CA LEU A 169 13.81 -5.70 -10.08
C LEU A 169 13.75 -4.32 -10.75
N LYS A 170 14.74 -4.01 -11.60
CA LYS A 170 14.73 -2.78 -12.42
C LYS A 170 13.59 -2.81 -13.44
N GLN A 171 13.37 -3.95 -14.11
CA GLN A 171 12.27 -4.14 -15.05
C GLN A 171 10.91 -4.05 -14.34
N GLU A 172 10.78 -4.68 -13.19
CA GLU A 172 9.56 -4.58 -12.38
C GLU A 172 9.20 -3.12 -12.06
N GLN A 173 10.20 -2.32 -11.68
CA GLN A 173 10.02 -0.93 -11.35
C GLN A 173 9.73 -0.06 -12.60
N SER A 174 10.39 -0.31 -13.73
CA SER A 174 10.14 0.44 -14.97
C SER A 174 8.70 0.26 -15.48
N VAL A 175 8.15 -0.95 -15.42
CA VAL A 175 6.75 -1.22 -15.79
C VAL A 175 5.77 -0.35 -14.99
N VAL A 176 6.02 -0.16 -13.70
CA VAL A 176 5.18 0.71 -12.87
C VAL A 176 5.36 2.19 -13.23
N THR A 177 6.60 2.61 -13.48
CA THR A 177 6.91 4.00 -13.87
C THR A 177 6.26 4.36 -15.20
N ASP A 178 6.41 3.52 -16.22
CA ASP A 178 5.88 3.74 -17.56
C ASP A 178 4.35 3.84 -17.53
N PHE A 179 3.70 2.94 -16.80
CA PHE A 179 2.26 2.98 -16.59
C PHE A 179 1.80 4.30 -15.94
N ILE A 180 2.48 4.77 -14.89
CA ILE A 180 2.12 6.01 -14.23
C ILE A 180 2.29 7.20 -15.20
N ILE A 181 3.40 7.25 -15.96
CA ILE A 181 3.65 8.31 -16.93
C ILE A 181 2.57 8.34 -18.01
N GLU A 182 2.17 7.19 -18.53
CA GLU A 182 1.08 7.07 -19.51
C GLU A 182 -0.25 7.55 -18.90
N SER A 183 -0.60 7.05 -17.73
CA SER A 183 -1.85 7.41 -17.04
C SER A 183 -1.99 8.91 -16.75
N ILE A 184 -0.91 9.59 -16.36
CA ILE A 184 -0.97 11.04 -16.10
C ILE A 184 -1.00 11.86 -17.41
N ARG A 185 -0.41 11.35 -18.50
CA ARG A 185 -0.53 11.97 -19.83
C ARG A 185 -1.97 11.93 -20.33
N ASP A 186 -2.66 10.84 -20.12
CA ASP A 186 -4.08 10.69 -20.44
C ASP A 186 -4.96 11.69 -19.64
N CYS A 187 -4.50 12.13 -18.49
CA CYS A 187 -5.13 13.21 -17.71
C CYS A 187 -4.71 14.62 -18.16
N ALA A 188 -4.03 14.79 -19.30
CA ALA A 188 -3.51 16.06 -19.77
C ALA A 188 -2.53 16.76 -18.80
N ALA A 189 -1.72 15.99 -18.10
CA ALA A 189 -0.67 16.50 -17.22
C ALA A 189 0.34 17.37 -17.99
N LYS A 190 0.76 18.47 -17.37
CA LYS A 190 1.75 19.41 -17.88
C LYS A 190 2.99 19.39 -17.00
N GLN A 191 4.12 19.87 -17.52
CA GLN A 191 5.37 20.05 -16.77
C GLN A 191 5.78 18.81 -15.98
N VAL A 192 5.69 17.64 -16.64
CA VAL A 192 6.04 16.36 -16.02
C VAL A 192 7.55 16.30 -15.78
N THR A 193 7.95 16.09 -14.52
CA THR A 193 9.33 15.87 -14.12
C THR A 193 9.47 14.51 -13.45
N ILE A 194 10.52 13.77 -13.79
CA ILE A 194 10.78 12.42 -13.33
C ILE A 194 12.15 12.43 -12.65
N ASN A 195 12.20 11.96 -11.41
CA ASN A 195 13.41 11.84 -10.61
C ASN A 195 13.57 10.41 -10.11
N GLY A 196 14.56 9.70 -10.61
CA GLY A 196 14.83 8.30 -10.27
C GLY A 196 15.10 7.41 -11.48
N PRO A 197 15.18 6.07 -11.31
CA PRO A 197 15.01 5.38 -10.03
C PRO A 197 16.19 5.56 -9.06
N PHE A 198 15.89 5.61 -7.78
CA PHE A 198 16.88 5.60 -6.70
C PHE A 198 16.45 4.64 -5.58
N THR A 199 17.39 4.24 -4.73
CA THR A 199 17.11 3.38 -3.58
C THR A 199 16.39 4.16 -2.49
N SER A 200 15.27 3.63 -2.01
CA SER A 200 14.49 4.14 -0.89
C SER A 200 14.36 3.07 0.18
N TYR A 201 14.47 3.46 1.45
CA TYR A 201 14.47 2.52 2.57
C TYR A 201 13.15 2.61 3.35
N ALA A 202 12.60 1.44 3.71
CA ALA A 202 11.41 1.31 4.54
C ALA A 202 11.66 0.18 5.58
N GLY A 203 12.12 0.56 6.78
CA GLY A 203 12.57 -0.38 7.79
C GLY A 203 13.74 -1.25 7.26
N PRO A 204 13.66 -2.58 7.38
CA PRO A 204 14.72 -3.49 6.92
C PRO A 204 14.70 -3.75 5.40
N LEU A 205 13.82 -3.07 4.67
CA LEU A 205 13.65 -3.27 3.23
C LEU A 205 14.10 -2.06 2.43
N ALA A 206 14.69 -2.33 1.27
CA ALA A 206 14.99 -1.35 0.24
C ALA A 206 14.09 -1.56 -0.97
N HIS A 207 13.73 -0.45 -1.61
CA HIS A 207 12.89 -0.40 -2.81
C HIS A 207 13.51 0.51 -3.86
N LEU A 208 13.26 0.24 -5.14
CA LEU A 208 13.48 1.22 -6.20
C LEU A 208 12.29 2.20 -6.22
N LYS A 209 12.61 3.49 -6.17
CA LYS A 209 11.64 4.59 -6.14
C LYS A 209 11.92 5.58 -7.26
N THR A 210 10.86 5.98 -7.97
CA THR A 210 10.88 7.13 -8.89
C THR A 210 9.82 8.12 -8.43
N GLU A 211 10.19 9.38 -8.28
CA GLU A 211 9.26 10.47 -8.00
C GLU A 211 8.83 11.14 -9.30
N ILE A 212 7.53 11.32 -9.47
CA ILE A 212 6.93 11.93 -10.64
C ILE A 212 6.11 13.12 -10.18
N ARG A 213 6.46 14.31 -10.66
CA ARG A 213 5.75 15.55 -10.36
C ARG A 213 5.19 16.13 -11.65
N PHE A 214 4.03 16.74 -11.57
CA PHE A 214 3.36 17.34 -12.71
C PHE A 214 2.38 18.43 -12.27
N THR A 215 1.90 19.22 -13.23
CA THR A 215 0.88 20.23 -13.01
C THR A 215 -0.33 20.00 -13.90
N GLY A 216 -1.47 20.57 -13.53
CA GLY A 216 -2.70 20.49 -14.34
C GLY A 216 -3.93 21.02 -13.62
N GLU A 217 -5.03 21.05 -14.33
CA GLU A 217 -6.32 21.52 -13.79
C GLU A 217 -7.28 20.37 -13.43
N MET A 218 -6.79 19.13 -13.53
CA MET A 218 -7.54 17.93 -13.19
C MET A 218 -7.79 17.83 -11.69
N THR A 219 -8.82 17.11 -11.33
CA THR A 219 -9.13 16.75 -9.95
C THR A 219 -8.31 15.53 -9.51
N SER A 220 -8.09 15.37 -8.21
CA SER A 220 -7.47 14.15 -7.66
C SER A 220 -8.25 12.90 -8.04
N HIS A 221 -9.58 12.99 -8.11
CA HIS A 221 -10.44 11.87 -8.50
C HIS A 221 -10.14 11.36 -9.91
N GLU A 222 -10.02 12.27 -10.89
CA GLU A 222 -9.70 11.93 -12.28
C GLU A 222 -8.33 11.25 -12.38
N ILE A 223 -7.32 11.81 -11.71
CA ILE A 223 -5.97 11.23 -11.70
C ILE A 223 -5.98 9.85 -11.05
N ILE A 224 -6.58 9.71 -9.88
CA ILE A 224 -6.62 8.45 -9.14
C ILE A 224 -7.38 7.37 -9.91
N LYS A 225 -8.48 7.72 -10.56
CA LYS A 225 -9.24 6.79 -11.43
C LYS A 225 -8.37 6.19 -12.53
N ASN A 226 -7.45 6.97 -13.09
CA ASN A 226 -6.53 6.49 -14.11
C ASN A 226 -5.33 5.73 -13.53
N LEU A 227 -4.85 6.12 -12.35
CA LEU A 227 -3.73 5.47 -11.70
C LEU A 227 -4.12 4.14 -11.03
N GLN A 228 -5.26 4.06 -10.38
CA GLN A 228 -5.61 2.92 -9.53
C GLN A 228 -6.47 1.88 -10.25
N PRO A 229 -6.17 0.57 -10.07
CA PRO A 229 -4.99 0.06 -9.36
C PRO A 229 -3.72 0.15 -10.22
N THR A 230 -2.60 0.52 -9.59
CA THR A 230 -1.29 0.55 -10.26
C THR A 230 -0.75 -0.86 -10.52
N PRO A 231 0.20 -1.06 -11.44
CA PRO A 231 0.86 -2.35 -11.62
C PRO A 231 1.66 -2.84 -10.39
N ALA A 232 1.93 -1.95 -9.42
CA ALA A 232 2.57 -2.33 -8.16
C ALA A 232 1.66 -3.16 -7.25
N ILE A 233 0.33 -3.06 -7.42
CA ILE A 233 -0.69 -3.77 -6.62
C ILE A 233 -1.63 -4.64 -7.45
N CYS A 234 -1.61 -4.50 -8.78
CA CYS A 234 -2.47 -5.22 -9.71
C CYS A 234 -1.66 -6.00 -10.75
N GLY A 235 -1.29 -5.36 -11.84
CA GLY A 235 -0.53 -5.96 -12.94
C GLY A 235 -0.76 -5.26 -14.27
N VAL A 236 -0.25 -5.88 -15.33
CA VAL A 236 -0.30 -5.38 -16.72
C VAL A 236 -0.59 -6.53 -17.67
N PRO A 237 -1.56 -6.40 -18.60
CA PRO A 237 -2.55 -5.32 -18.72
C PRO A 237 -3.50 -5.28 -17.49
N ARG A 238 -3.97 -4.09 -17.12
CA ARG A 238 -4.76 -3.89 -15.90
C ARG A 238 -6.01 -4.77 -15.81
N GLU A 239 -6.83 -4.78 -16.87
CA GLU A 239 -8.08 -5.53 -16.89
C GLU A 239 -7.87 -7.03 -16.78
N GLU A 240 -6.89 -7.58 -17.50
CA GLU A 240 -6.57 -9.00 -17.44
C GLU A 240 -5.98 -9.39 -16.09
N ALA A 241 -5.15 -8.51 -15.50
CA ALA A 241 -4.61 -8.73 -14.14
C ALA A 241 -5.73 -8.69 -13.07
N MET A 242 -6.69 -7.79 -13.18
CA MET A 242 -7.86 -7.74 -12.29
C MET A 242 -8.69 -9.03 -12.38
N LYS A 243 -9.01 -9.50 -13.59
CA LYS A 243 -9.72 -10.77 -13.81
C LYS A 243 -8.94 -11.95 -13.23
N PHE A 244 -7.61 -11.96 -13.42
CA PHE A 244 -6.77 -13.01 -12.86
C PHE A 244 -6.84 -13.02 -11.34
N ILE A 245 -6.68 -11.86 -10.70
CA ILE A 245 -6.73 -11.71 -9.25
C ILE A 245 -8.09 -12.15 -8.71
N GLU A 246 -9.19 -11.70 -9.32
CA GLU A 246 -10.55 -12.08 -8.92
C GLU A 246 -10.79 -13.59 -9.00
N THR A 247 -10.25 -14.24 -10.05
CA THR A 247 -10.47 -15.67 -10.30
C THR A 247 -9.59 -16.57 -9.42
N HIS A 248 -8.37 -16.14 -9.10
CA HIS A 248 -7.36 -16.98 -8.44
C HIS A 248 -7.12 -16.61 -6.96
N SER A 249 -7.64 -15.47 -6.49
CA SER A 249 -7.56 -15.14 -5.07
C SER A 249 -8.55 -16.00 -4.29
N ASN A 250 -8.07 -16.65 -3.24
CA ASN A 250 -8.90 -17.45 -2.34
C ASN A 250 -9.37 -16.65 -1.10
N PHE A 251 -9.15 -15.34 -1.10
CA PHE A 251 -9.57 -14.43 -0.05
C PHE A 251 -9.92 -13.05 -0.64
N ASP A 252 -10.69 -12.28 0.10
CA ASP A 252 -11.00 -10.90 -0.20
C ASP A 252 -9.87 -9.98 0.30
N ARG A 253 -9.33 -9.14 -0.57
CA ARG A 253 -8.29 -8.16 -0.21
C ARG A 253 -8.81 -7.10 0.76
N ARG A 254 -10.11 -6.86 0.82
CA ARG A 254 -10.72 -5.84 1.66
C ARG A 254 -10.02 -4.48 1.47
N LEU A 255 -9.49 -3.90 2.56
CA LEU A 255 -8.76 -2.63 2.47
C LEU A 255 -7.32 -2.77 1.95
N TYR A 256 -6.75 -3.98 1.92
CA TYR A 256 -5.42 -4.21 1.37
C TYR A 256 -5.37 -3.92 -0.13
N ALA A 257 -4.32 -3.25 -0.58
CA ALA A 257 -4.14 -2.78 -1.96
C ALA A 257 -5.21 -1.77 -2.43
N GLY A 258 -6.08 -1.31 -1.54
CA GLY A 258 -6.95 -0.18 -1.75
C GLY A 258 -6.20 1.15 -1.60
N ARG A 259 -6.92 2.16 -1.16
CA ARG A 259 -6.37 3.51 -0.99
C ARG A 259 -6.90 4.14 0.29
N MET A 260 -6.10 4.94 0.96
CA MET A 260 -6.55 5.83 2.03
C MET A 260 -5.83 7.16 1.96
N GLY A 261 -6.40 8.18 2.57
CA GLY A 261 -5.75 9.49 2.52
C GLY A 261 -6.44 10.55 3.35
N LEU A 262 -5.85 11.73 3.30
CA LEU A 262 -6.30 12.94 3.98
C LEU A 262 -6.66 13.99 2.94
N VAL A 263 -7.83 14.59 3.09
CA VAL A 263 -8.23 15.81 2.39
C VAL A 263 -8.28 16.93 3.43
N MET A 264 -7.48 17.95 3.26
CA MET A 264 -7.35 19.05 4.20
C MET A 264 -8.25 20.23 3.82
N PRO A 265 -8.64 21.11 4.77
CA PRO A 265 -9.54 22.24 4.50
C PRO A 265 -9.00 23.23 3.47
N ASP A 266 -7.69 23.32 3.32
CA ASP A 266 -7.01 24.16 2.31
C ASP A 266 -6.88 23.50 0.94
N ASN A 267 -7.64 22.41 0.71
CA ASN A 267 -7.63 21.60 -0.51
C ASN A 267 -6.29 20.91 -0.82
N ARG A 268 -5.39 20.77 0.15
CA ARG A 268 -4.29 19.82 0.03
C ARG A 268 -4.81 18.40 0.22
N GLU A 269 -4.26 17.48 -0.55
CA GLU A 269 -4.68 16.08 -0.50
C GLU A 269 -3.47 15.16 -0.47
N LEU A 270 -3.55 14.10 0.33
CA LEU A 270 -2.57 13.03 0.42
C LEU A 270 -3.30 11.70 0.31
N HIS A 271 -2.98 10.90 -0.69
CA HIS A 271 -3.53 9.58 -0.92
C HIS A 271 -2.41 8.55 -0.95
N PHE A 272 -2.60 7.45 -0.24
CA PHE A 272 -1.63 6.36 -0.15
C PHE A 272 -2.26 5.04 -0.57
N VAL A 273 -1.49 4.14 -1.12
CA VAL A 273 -1.92 2.76 -1.33
C VAL A 273 -1.91 2.03 0.02
N THR A 274 -2.97 1.30 0.35
CA THR A 274 -3.09 0.59 1.63
C THR A 274 -2.24 -0.69 1.59
N LEU A 275 -0.99 -0.55 2.00
CA LEU A 275 -0.02 -1.64 2.07
C LEU A 275 0.61 -1.74 3.46
N ARG A 276 1.39 -2.80 3.67
CA ARG A 276 2.06 -3.04 4.97
C ARG A 276 1.05 -2.90 6.11
N CYS A 277 -0.05 -3.63 5.99
CA CYS A 277 -1.17 -3.55 6.89
C CYS A 277 -1.64 -4.93 7.34
N MET A 278 -2.36 -4.90 8.44
CA MET A 278 -2.98 -6.07 9.03
C MET A 278 -4.39 -5.75 9.48
N GLN A 279 -5.27 -6.73 9.41
CA GLN A 279 -6.55 -6.71 10.09
C GLN A 279 -6.40 -7.35 11.47
N VAL A 280 -7.05 -6.77 12.48
CA VAL A 280 -6.91 -7.18 13.88
C VAL A 280 -8.16 -7.92 14.32
N PHE A 281 -7.98 -9.13 14.84
CA PHE A 281 -9.02 -9.97 15.45
C PHE A 281 -8.77 -10.12 16.96
N SER A 282 -9.68 -10.79 17.66
CA SER A 282 -9.56 -10.98 19.11
C SER A 282 -8.37 -11.84 19.52
N ASP A 283 -7.99 -12.80 18.70
CA ASP A 283 -7.01 -13.85 18.98
C ASP A 283 -5.81 -13.84 18.01
N HIS A 284 -5.91 -13.16 16.87
CA HIS A 284 -4.85 -13.12 15.87
C HIS A 284 -4.86 -11.82 15.04
N PHE A 285 -3.83 -11.67 14.21
CA PHE A 285 -3.72 -10.67 13.15
C PHE A 285 -3.72 -11.38 11.79
N GLU A 286 -4.42 -10.82 10.81
CA GLU A 286 -4.30 -11.17 9.40
C GLU A 286 -3.38 -10.16 8.72
N ILE A 287 -2.13 -10.53 8.46
CA ILE A 287 -1.15 -9.70 7.76
C ILE A 287 -1.31 -9.92 6.26
N HIS A 288 -1.64 -8.86 5.54
CA HIS A 288 -1.81 -8.89 4.10
C HIS A 288 -0.51 -8.52 3.39
N VAL A 289 -0.04 -9.39 2.51
CA VAL A 289 1.19 -9.20 1.74
C VAL A 289 1.02 -9.67 0.30
N GLY A 290 1.94 -9.29 -0.59
CA GLY A 290 1.93 -9.74 -1.98
C GLY A 290 3.23 -9.41 -2.69
N GLY A 291 3.46 -10.09 -3.81
CA GLY A 291 4.61 -9.93 -4.69
C GLY A 291 4.21 -9.81 -6.17
N GLY A 292 5.01 -9.11 -6.95
CA GLY A 292 4.79 -8.94 -8.39
C GLY A 292 5.39 -10.09 -9.19
N ILE A 293 4.54 -10.91 -9.81
CA ILE A 293 4.95 -12.05 -10.62
C ILE A 293 5.22 -11.57 -12.05
N VAL A 294 6.39 -11.87 -12.54
CA VAL A 294 6.87 -11.62 -13.91
C VAL A 294 7.43 -12.93 -14.51
N ALA A 295 7.81 -12.93 -15.76
CA ALA A 295 8.26 -14.14 -16.47
C ALA A 295 9.44 -14.88 -15.78
N GLN A 296 10.30 -14.16 -15.05
CA GLN A 296 11.44 -14.71 -14.34
C GLN A 296 11.16 -15.08 -12.89
N SER A 297 9.93 -14.95 -12.42
CA SER A 297 9.55 -15.25 -11.03
C SER A 297 9.65 -16.74 -10.73
N ASN A 298 10.01 -17.05 -9.48
CA ASN A 298 10.11 -18.39 -8.94
C ASN A 298 9.26 -18.50 -7.69
N ALA A 299 8.45 -19.55 -7.57
CA ALA A 299 7.47 -19.68 -6.49
C ALA A 299 8.11 -19.68 -5.08
N GLU A 300 9.31 -20.24 -4.92
CA GLU A 300 10.04 -20.25 -3.65
C GLU A 300 10.54 -18.86 -3.27
N GLU A 301 11.11 -18.14 -4.22
CA GLU A 301 11.60 -16.77 -4.02
C GLU A 301 10.45 -15.81 -3.69
N GLU A 302 9.34 -15.91 -4.43
CA GLU A 302 8.16 -15.08 -4.21
C GLU A 302 7.50 -15.36 -2.84
N TRP A 303 7.47 -16.63 -2.41
CA TRP A 303 7.03 -16.96 -1.05
C TRP A 303 7.92 -16.31 0.00
N ASN A 304 9.24 -16.43 -0.15
CA ASN A 304 10.20 -15.84 0.78
C ASN A 304 10.09 -14.30 0.80
N GLU A 305 9.78 -13.67 -0.33
CA GLU A 305 9.49 -12.23 -0.38
C GLU A 305 8.25 -11.87 0.43
N THR A 306 7.19 -12.69 0.39
CA THR A 306 5.99 -12.46 1.23
C THR A 306 6.32 -12.62 2.73
N GLU A 307 7.15 -13.60 3.11
CA GLU A 307 7.60 -13.76 4.51
C GLU A 307 8.42 -12.55 4.97
N MET A 308 9.33 -12.07 4.13
CA MET A 308 10.12 -10.89 4.40
C MET A 308 9.26 -9.63 4.56
N LYS A 309 8.22 -9.47 3.71
CA LYS A 309 7.26 -8.36 3.83
C LYS A 309 6.41 -8.47 5.09
N ALA A 310 5.99 -9.67 5.48
CA ALA A 310 5.24 -9.89 6.71
C ALA A 310 6.07 -9.64 7.98
N SER A 311 7.36 -9.96 7.95
CA SER A 311 8.27 -9.75 9.09
C SER A 311 8.35 -8.29 9.52
N VAL A 312 8.13 -7.36 8.60
CA VAL A 312 8.07 -5.91 8.86
C VAL A 312 7.05 -5.56 9.95
N LEU A 313 5.88 -6.23 9.96
CA LEU A 313 4.85 -6.04 10.98
C LEU A 313 5.06 -6.99 12.17
N ARG A 314 5.41 -8.27 11.92
CA ARG A 314 5.64 -9.28 12.96
C ARG A 314 6.58 -8.81 14.07
N THR A 315 7.62 -8.05 13.72
CA THR A 315 8.60 -7.50 14.67
C THR A 315 7.94 -6.72 15.82
N PHE A 316 6.76 -6.15 15.61
CA PHE A 316 6.06 -5.31 16.58
C PHE A 316 4.94 -6.06 17.33
N LEU A 317 4.59 -7.27 16.93
CA LEU A 317 3.43 -7.98 17.48
C LEU A 317 3.71 -8.79 18.74
N HIS A 318 5.00 -9.00 19.05
CA HIS A 318 5.46 -9.78 20.20
C HIS A 318 6.31 -8.98 21.17
#